data_7ac68e69ef7f041ff404aa826c1f3733
#
_entry.id   7ac68e69ef7f041ff404aa826c1f3733
#
_cell.length_a   1.000
_cell.length_b   1.000
_cell.length_c   1.000
_cell.angle_alpha   90.00
_cell.angle_beta   90.00
_cell.angle_gamma   90.00
#
_symmetry.space_group_name_H-M   'P 1'
#
loop_
_entity.id
_entity.type
_entity.pdbx_description
1 polymer ?
#
loop_
_entity_poly.entity_id
_entity_poly.type
_entity_poly.pdbx_seq_one_letter_code
_entity_poly.pdbx_strand_id
1 'polypeptide(L)'
;MELAMSMGDGIPTPDSISAESHELISAVRELLDAVMRTDVDDHTKSVVAADIKSVNDRLRAKVRHPYITIVRHVNGRIENVTQAGSGPLNPRAPILSFDPVPVPGDTYEPVEVTAHAVLDASMSGPPDKAHGGIVATMLDEVLGVASTAAGASGLTVALNIRFRAGTPLGVPLTVTARGTGVDGRKSFASGEVRHDDIVVAEATAVYVSVHK
;
A
#
# COMPACT_ATOMS: atom_id res chain seq x y z
N MET A 1 26.04 -7.08 -1.00
CA MET A 1 25.12 -8.10 -1.50
C MET A 1 24.09 -7.39 -2.35
N GLU A 2 24.11 -7.68 -3.65
CA GLU A 2 23.43 -7.00 -4.74
C GLU A 2 21.90 -7.09 -4.65
N LEU A 3 21.27 -6.20 -3.91
CA LEU A 3 19.82 -5.98 -3.98
C LEU A 3 19.47 -4.61 -4.60
N ALA A 4 20.46 -3.97 -5.19
CA ALA A 4 20.29 -2.87 -6.13
C ALA A 4 20.40 -3.43 -7.56
N MET A 5 19.70 -4.51 -7.87
CA MET A 5 19.32 -4.74 -9.25
C MET A 5 18.57 -3.49 -9.67
N SER A 6 19.05 -2.84 -10.73
CA SER A 6 18.32 -1.74 -11.33
C SER A 6 16.86 -2.19 -11.43
N MET A 7 15.96 -1.53 -10.70
CA MET A 7 14.55 -1.91 -10.69
C MET A 7 14.02 -1.73 -12.10
N GLY A 8 14.13 -2.76 -12.92
CA GLY A 8 13.67 -2.74 -14.30
C GLY A 8 14.36 -3.68 -15.28
N ASP A 9 15.58 -4.14 -15.03
CA ASP A 9 16.26 -5.05 -15.97
C ASP A 9 15.64 -6.45 -15.90
N GLY A 10 14.91 -6.82 -16.95
CA GLY A 10 14.28 -8.14 -17.10
C GLY A 10 12.88 -8.28 -16.49
N ILE A 11 12.33 -7.27 -15.84
CA ILE A 11 10.94 -7.25 -15.37
C ILE A 11 10.08 -6.57 -16.45
N PRO A 12 9.03 -7.22 -16.98
CA PRO A 12 8.10 -6.55 -17.88
C PRO A 12 7.48 -5.34 -17.19
N THR A 13 7.60 -4.17 -17.78
CA THR A 13 7.03 -2.91 -17.26
C THR A 13 5.93 -2.42 -18.20
N PRO A 14 4.70 -2.94 -18.10
CA PRO A 14 3.59 -2.43 -18.88
C PRO A 14 3.30 -0.97 -18.53
N ASP A 15 2.79 -0.21 -19.50
CA ASP A 15 2.42 1.20 -19.30
C ASP A 15 1.17 1.37 -18.42
N SER A 16 0.40 0.30 -18.24
CA SER A 16 -0.84 0.31 -17.46
C SER A 16 -1.19 -1.08 -16.93
N ILE A 17 -2.07 -1.10 -15.94
CA ILE A 17 -2.72 -2.31 -15.45
C ILE A 17 -3.97 -2.55 -16.31
N SER A 18 -4.18 -3.79 -16.78
CA SER A 18 -5.36 -4.13 -17.56
C SER A 18 -6.66 -4.06 -16.71
N ALA A 19 -7.79 -3.77 -17.38
CA ALA A 19 -9.10 -3.74 -16.74
C ALA A 19 -9.46 -5.10 -16.10
N GLU A 20 -9.11 -6.20 -16.75
CA GLU A 20 -9.34 -7.56 -16.27
C GLU A 20 -8.54 -7.85 -15.00
N SER A 21 -7.33 -7.27 -14.85
CA SER A 21 -6.54 -7.39 -13.62
C SER A 21 -7.20 -6.64 -12.47
N HIS A 22 -7.72 -5.44 -12.73
CA HIS A 22 -8.49 -4.68 -11.73
C HIS A 22 -9.75 -5.41 -11.32
N GLU A 23 -10.52 -5.95 -12.27
CA GLU A 23 -11.73 -6.73 -12.03
C GLU A 23 -11.44 -7.97 -11.18
N LEU A 24 -10.38 -8.71 -11.51
CA LEU A 24 -9.98 -9.89 -10.72
C LEU A 24 -9.64 -9.51 -9.28
N ILE A 25 -8.88 -8.43 -9.05
CA ILE A 25 -8.52 -7.98 -7.70
C ILE A 25 -9.74 -7.49 -6.93
N SER A 26 -10.67 -6.77 -7.58
CA SER A 26 -11.94 -6.36 -6.96
C SER A 26 -12.74 -7.56 -6.49
N ALA A 27 -12.93 -8.56 -7.36
CA ALA A 27 -13.66 -9.78 -7.02
C ALA A 27 -13.01 -10.55 -5.84
N VAL A 28 -11.67 -10.58 -5.77
CA VAL A 28 -10.97 -11.20 -4.62
C VAL A 28 -11.18 -10.40 -3.34
N ARG A 29 -11.17 -9.05 -3.39
CA ARG A 29 -11.45 -8.21 -2.22
C ARG A 29 -12.89 -8.39 -1.72
N GLU A 30 -13.87 -8.44 -2.62
CA GLU A 30 -15.27 -8.73 -2.29
C GLU A 30 -15.41 -10.12 -1.65
N LEU A 31 -14.67 -11.12 -2.16
CA LEU A 31 -14.63 -12.46 -1.58
C LEU A 31 -14.05 -12.44 -0.16
N LEU A 32 -12.98 -11.68 0.10
CA LEU A 32 -12.40 -11.54 1.43
C LEU A 32 -13.42 -10.96 2.43
N ASP A 33 -14.14 -9.90 2.06
CA ASP A 33 -15.18 -9.33 2.91
C ASP A 33 -16.33 -10.31 3.13
N ALA A 34 -16.80 -10.99 2.07
CA ALA A 34 -17.87 -12.00 2.16
C ALA A 34 -17.49 -13.16 3.10
N VAL A 35 -16.25 -13.68 2.99
CA VAL A 35 -15.76 -14.76 3.86
C VAL A 35 -15.70 -14.32 5.33
N MET A 36 -15.34 -13.07 5.59
CA MET A 36 -15.27 -12.53 6.96
C MET A 36 -16.64 -12.34 7.61
N ARG A 37 -17.69 -12.13 6.80
CA ARG A 37 -19.04 -11.79 7.27
C ARG A 37 -20.03 -12.95 7.18
N THR A 38 -19.67 -14.05 6.47
CA THR A 38 -20.63 -15.13 6.19
C THR A 38 -21.04 -15.89 7.44
N ASP A 39 -22.33 -16.25 7.52
CA ASP A 39 -22.91 -17.15 8.52
C ASP A 39 -23.65 -18.32 7.85
N VAL A 40 -23.26 -18.69 6.62
CA VAL A 40 -23.83 -19.85 5.93
C VAL A 40 -23.46 -21.17 6.64
N ASP A 41 -24.25 -22.23 6.42
CA ASP A 41 -24.01 -23.54 6.99
C ASP A 41 -22.70 -24.19 6.51
N ASP A 42 -22.23 -25.21 7.22
CA ASP A 42 -20.94 -25.87 6.95
C ASP A 42 -20.92 -26.64 5.63
N HIS A 43 -22.08 -27.10 5.13
CA HIS A 43 -22.17 -27.74 3.82
C HIS A 43 -21.88 -26.68 2.72
N THR A 44 -22.53 -25.53 2.79
CA THR A 44 -22.32 -24.41 1.88
C THR A 44 -20.86 -23.93 1.92
N LYS A 45 -20.25 -23.78 3.13
CA LYS A 45 -18.83 -23.46 3.27
C LYS A 45 -17.91 -24.46 2.55
N SER A 46 -18.23 -25.77 2.66
CA SER A 46 -17.47 -26.84 2.01
C SER A 46 -17.54 -26.75 0.48
N VAL A 47 -18.73 -26.50 -0.07
CA VAL A 47 -18.92 -26.31 -1.53
C VAL A 47 -18.14 -25.11 -2.02
N VAL A 48 -18.30 -23.94 -1.38
CA VAL A 48 -17.58 -22.72 -1.74
C VAL A 48 -16.07 -22.91 -1.67
N ALA A 49 -15.56 -23.62 -0.65
CA ALA A 49 -14.13 -23.92 -0.55
C ALA A 49 -13.61 -24.77 -1.74
N ALA A 50 -14.43 -25.70 -2.25
CA ALA A 50 -14.08 -26.48 -3.45
C ALA A 50 -14.06 -25.60 -4.70
N ASP A 51 -15.01 -24.70 -4.85
CA ASP A 51 -15.06 -23.74 -5.97
C ASP A 51 -13.82 -22.83 -5.96
N ILE A 52 -13.45 -22.28 -4.81
CA ILE A 52 -12.25 -21.46 -4.65
C ILE A 52 -10.98 -22.24 -5.02
N LYS A 53 -10.87 -23.53 -4.64
CA LYS A 53 -9.75 -24.37 -5.06
C LYS A 53 -9.67 -24.51 -6.57
N SER A 54 -10.81 -24.72 -7.24
CA SER A 54 -10.87 -24.77 -8.73
C SER A 54 -10.41 -23.47 -9.36
N VAL A 55 -10.82 -22.32 -8.82
CA VAL A 55 -10.35 -21.00 -9.27
C VAL A 55 -8.83 -20.86 -9.09
N ASN A 56 -8.30 -21.28 -7.93
CA ASN A 56 -6.86 -21.24 -7.66
C ASN A 56 -6.07 -22.08 -8.66
N ASP A 57 -6.55 -23.29 -9.03
CA ASP A 57 -5.87 -24.15 -10.00
C ASP A 57 -5.81 -23.49 -11.38
N ARG A 58 -6.88 -22.83 -11.81
CA ARG A 58 -6.91 -22.04 -13.06
C ARG A 58 -5.89 -20.89 -13.04
N LEU A 59 -5.79 -20.14 -11.92
CA LEU A 59 -4.83 -19.05 -11.81
C LEU A 59 -3.38 -19.53 -11.75
N ARG A 60 -3.13 -20.69 -11.15
CA ARG A 60 -1.80 -21.32 -11.06
C ARG A 60 -1.34 -21.99 -12.35
N ALA A 61 -2.20 -22.18 -13.32
CA ALA A 61 -1.84 -22.75 -14.62
C ALA A 61 -0.72 -21.94 -15.33
N LYS A 62 -0.63 -20.64 -15.05
CA LYS A 62 0.46 -19.78 -15.52
C LYS A 62 0.86 -18.78 -14.42
N VAL A 63 2.01 -18.99 -13.81
CA VAL A 63 2.55 -18.12 -12.77
C VAL A 63 3.65 -17.21 -13.32
N ARG A 64 3.74 -16.02 -12.72
CA ARG A 64 4.75 -15.02 -13.07
C ARG A 64 6.01 -15.22 -12.22
N HIS A 65 7.16 -15.14 -12.86
CA HIS A 65 8.47 -15.09 -12.22
C HIS A 65 9.31 -13.98 -12.85
N PRO A 66 9.81 -13.01 -12.07
CA PRO A 66 9.49 -12.78 -10.67
C PRO A 66 8.00 -12.42 -10.47
N TYR A 67 7.47 -12.65 -9.28
CA TYR A 67 6.07 -12.33 -8.96
C TYR A 67 5.78 -10.82 -8.90
N ILE A 68 6.81 -10.00 -8.81
CA ILE A 68 6.73 -8.53 -8.76
C ILE A 68 6.24 -8.02 -10.12
N THR A 69 5.30 -7.07 -10.08
CA THR A 69 4.87 -6.32 -11.27
C THR A 69 5.14 -4.85 -11.06
N ILE A 70 5.88 -4.29 -11.99
CA ILE A 70 6.24 -2.87 -12.00
C ILE A 70 5.52 -2.22 -13.18
N VAL A 71 4.89 -1.07 -12.95
CA VAL A 71 4.30 -0.24 -13.99
C VAL A 71 5.12 1.06 -14.10
N ARG A 72 5.41 1.47 -15.32
CA ARG A 72 6.03 2.76 -15.62
C ARG A 72 4.94 3.73 -16.10
N HIS A 73 4.66 4.73 -15.31
CA HIS A 73 3.70 5.77 -15.68
C HIS A 73 4.25 6.71 -16.76
N VAL A 74 3.36 7.38 -17.50
CA VAL A 74 3.72 8.35 -18.55
C VAL A 74 4.64 9.49 -18.07
N ASN A 75 4.55 9.85 -16.77
CA ASN A 75 5.42 10.85 -16.15
C ASN A 75 6.79 10.29 -15.71
N GLY A 76 7.09 9.02 -16.05
CA GLY A 76 8.35 8.35 -15.72
C GLY A 76 8.38 7.71 -14.32
N ARG A 77 7.34 7.91 -13.47
CA ARG A 77 7.23 7.25 -12.16
C ARG A 77 7.15 5.73 -12.33
N ILE A 78 7.91 5.02 -11.50
CA ILE A 78 7.88 3.56 -11.44
C ILE A 78 7.13 3.15 -10.17
N GLU A 79 6.19 2.22 -10.32
CA GLU A 79 5.37 1.73 -9.22
C GLU A 79 5.38 0.20 -9.17
N ASN A 80 5.66 -0.38 -7.99
CA ASN A 80 5.45 -1.80 -7.74
C ASN A 80 3.97 -2.02 -7.38
N VAL A 81 3.18 -2.40 -8.38
CA VAL A 81 1.73 -2.56 -8.24
C VAL A 81 1.30 -3.83 -7.48
N THR A 82 2.24 -4.69 -7.09
CA THR A 82 1.98 -5.90 -6.28
C THR A 82 2.45 -5.78 -4.84
N GLN A 83 3.00 -4.63 -4.44
CA GLN A 83 3.52 -4.43 -3.09
C GLN A 83 2.42 -4.39 -2.02
N ALA A 84 2.80 -4.66 -0.76
CA ALA A 84 1.84 -4.86 0.33
C ALA A 84 1.24 -3.56 0.90
N GLY A 85 1.91 -2.41 0.70
CA GLY A 85 1.52 -1.13 1.31
C GLY A 85 0.38 -0.42 0.58
N SER A 86 0.40 -0.45 -0.76
CA SER A 86 -0.60 0.23 -1.61
C SER A 86 -0.76 -0.39 -3.00
N GLY A 87 -0.18 -1.57 -3.24
CA GLY A 87 -0.16 -2.17 -4.57
C GLY A 87 -1.58 -2.48 -5.08
N PRO A 88 -2.04 -1.85 -6.17
CA PRO A 88 -3.41 -2.05 -6.67
C PRO A 88 -3.69 -3.48 -7.13
N LEU A 89 -2.66 -4.27 -7.45
CA LEU A 89 -2.76 -5.70 -7.78
C LEU A 89 -2.50 -6.62 -6.57
N ASN A 90 -2.39 -6.08 -5.37
CA ASN A 90 -2.35 -6.88 -4.15
C ASN A 90 -3.72 -6.78 -3.44
N PRO A 91 -4.54 -7.86 -3.41
CA PRO A 91 -5.87 -7.79 -2.80
C PRO A 91 -5.82 -7.56 -1.28
N ARG A 92 -4.66 -7.77 -0.63
CA ARG A 92 -4.47 -7.55 0.81
C ARG A 92 -3.98 -6.15 1.16
N ALA A 93 -3.52 -5.38 0.17
CA ALA A 93 -3.07 -4.02 0.40
C ALA A 93 -4.25 -3.09 0.71
N PRO A 94 -4.11 -2.12 1.64
CA PRO A 94 -5.06 -1.03 1.76
C PRO A 94 -5.21 -0.30 0.42
N ILE A 95 -6.42 0.11 0.09
CA ILE A 95 -6.64 0.96 -1.08
C ILE A 95 -6.29 2.39 -0.68
N LEU A 96 -5.17 2.89 -1.22
CA LEU A 96 -4.75 4.27 -1.06
C LEU A 96 -4.93 5.03 -2.38
N SER A 97 -5.83 6.01 -2.38
CA SER A 97 -6.01 6.92 -3.51
C SER A 97 -5.19 8.18 -3.25
N PHE A 98 -4.10 8.35 -3.97
CA PHE A 98 -3.23 9.51 -3.83
C PHE A 98 -3.74 10.70 -4.64
N ASP A 99 -3.67 11.89 -4.06
CA ASP A 99 -3.71 13.13 -4.83
C ASP A 99 -2.50 13.19 -5.77
N PRO A 100 -2.48 14.09 -6.77
CA PRO A 100 -1.34 14.21 -7.68
C PRO A 100 -0.02 14.36 -6.92
N VAL A 101 0.84 13.34 -7.01
CA VAL A 101 2.15 13.32 -6.36
C VAL A 101 3.16 14.03 -7.27
N PRO A 102 3.89 15.05 -6.78
CA PRO A 102 4.95 15.70 -7.56
C PRO A 102 6.04 14.70 -7.98
N VAL A 103 6.59 14.91 -9.17
CA VAL A 103 7.79 14.18 -9.62
C VAL A 103 9.00 14.75 -8.89
N PRO A 104 9.86 13.91 -8.28
CA PRO A 104 11.03 14.39 -7.57
C PRO A 104 11.99 15.16 -8.51
N GLY A 105 12.51 16.29 -8.03
CA GLY A 105 13.61 17.01 -8.67
C GLY A 105 14.98 16.41 -8.35
N ASP A 106 16.04 17.04 -8.87
CA ASP A 106 17.44 16.63 -8.62
C ASP A 106 17.93 17.01 -7.21
N THR A 107 17.21 17.88 -6.51
CA THR A 107 17.54 18.37 -5.18
C THR A 107 16.40 18.04 -4.22
N TYR A 108 16.76 17.86 -2.94
CA TYR A 108 15.76 17.68 -1.89
C TYR A 108 14.90 18.94 -1.72
N GLU A 109 13.59 18.78 -1.86
CA GLU A 109 12.59 19.81 -1.53
C GLU A 109 11.46 19.18 -0.71
N PRO A 110 11.09 19.75 0.46
CA PRO A 110 9.99 19.23 1.25
C PRO A 110 8.67 19.21 0.46
N VAL A 111 8.11 18.04 0.28
CA VAL A 111 6.84 17.81 -0.42
C VAL A 111 5.84 17.21 0.55
N GLU A 112 4.62 17.73 0.52
CA GLU A 112 3.47 17.11 1.20
C GLU A 112 2.70 16.23 0.22
N VAL A 113 2.32 15.05 0.68
CA VAL A 113 1.54 14.05 -0.05
C VAL A 113 0.30 13.74 0.75
N THR A 114 -0.83 13.68 0.05
CA THR A 114 -2.13 13.29 0.61
C THR A 114 -2.62 12.01 -0.06
N ALA A 115 -3.15 11.10 0.72
CA ALA A 115 -3.83 9.90 0.27
C ALA A 115 -5.16 9.72 1.03
N HIS A 116 -6.12 9.07 0.38
CA HIS A 116 -7.44 8.78 0.92
C HIS A 116 -7.66 7.28 0.97
N ALA A 117 -8.34 6.80 2.02
CA ALA A 117 -8.64 5.40 2.22
C ALA A 117 -10.00 5.20 2.87
N VAL A 118 -10.60 4.03 2.60
CA VAL A 118 -11.69 3.47 3.39
C VAL A 118 -11.28 2.04 3.74
N LEU A 119 -11.23 1.71 5.03
CA LEU A 119 -10.86 0.39 5.51
C LEU A 119 -12.11 -0.46 5.76
N ASP A 120 -12.15 -1.66 5.21
CA ASP A 120 -13.26 -2.59 5.35
C ASP A 120 -13.09 -3.55 6.55
N ALA A 121 -14.05 -4.45 6.73
CA ALA A 121 -14.08 -5.39 7.84
C ALA A 121 -12.90 -6.38 7.83
N SER A 122 -12.29 -6.67 6.67
CA SER A 122 -11.13 -7.57 6.58
C SER A 122 -9.87 -6.98 7.23
N MET A 123 -9.87 -5.67 7.49
CA MET A 123 -8.79 -4.91 8.11
C MET A 123 -9.05 -4.62 9.60
N SER A 124 -10.05 -5.29 10.21
CA SER A 124 -10.43 -5.09 11.60
C SER A 124 -9.37 -5.58 12.60
N GLY A 125 -9.31 -4.90 13.73
CA GLY A 125 -8.58 -5.29 14.94
C GLY A 125 -9.54 -5.37 16.12
N PRO A 126 -9.59 -4.37 17.02
CA PRO A 126 -10.63 -4.28 18.03
C PRO A 126 -12.02 -4.09 17.38
N PRO A 127 -13.12 -4.37 18.10
CA PRO A 127 -14.47 -4.17 17.56
C PRO A 127 -14.64 -2.78 16.93
N ASP A 128 -15.15 -2.74 15.70
CA ASP A 128 -15.43 -1.53 14.90
C ASP A 128 -14.22 -0.62 14.63
N LYS A 129 -13.01 -1.12 14.81
CA LYS A 129 -11.76 -0.38 14.56
C LYS A 129 -10.81 -1.15 13.66
N ALA A 130 -10.07 -0.40 12.86
CA ALA A 130 -8.98 -0.94 12.07
C ALA A 130 -7.85 -1.47 12.96
N HIS A 131 -7.20 -2.55 12.52
CA HIS A 131 -6.00 -3.06 13.19
C HIS A 131 -4.86 -2.06 13.09
N GLY A 132 -4.16 -1.81 14.21
CA GLY A 132 -3.05 -0.84 14.25
C GLY A 132 -1.94 -1.12 13.24
N GLY A 133 -1.67 -2.39 12.91
CA GLY A 133 -0.71 -2.77 11.87
C GLY A 133 -1.14 -2.33 10.46
N ILE A 134 -2.44 -2.27 10.15
CA ILE A 134 -2.95 -1.74 8.88
C ILE A 134 -2.73 -0.23 8.82
N VAL A 135 -3.05 0.48 9.89
CA VAL A 135 -2.79 1.93 10.00
C VAL A 135 -1.29 2.23 9.89
N ALA A 136 -0.44 1.38 10.50
CA ALA A 136 1.01 1.48 10.37
C ALA A 136 1.48 1.29 8.92
N THR A 137 0.92 0.32 8.20
CA THR A 137 1.23 0.07 6.79
C THR A 137 0.86 1.27 5.92
N MET A 138 -0.32 1.88 6.15
CA MET A 138 -0.73 3.08 5.42
C MET A 138 0.22 4.25 5.67
N LEU A 139 0.61 4.48 6.94
CA LEU A 139 1.54 5.53 7.30
C LEU A 139 2.92 5.30 6.68
N ASP A 140 3.48 4.08 6.77
CA ASP A 140 4.77 3.74 6.18
C ASP A 140 4.79 4.02 4.67
N GLU A 141 3.72 3.64 3.98
CA GLU A 141 3.58 3.85 2.53
C GLU A 141 3.54 5.34 2.17
N VAL A 142 2.64 6.11 2.79
CA VAL A 142 2.46 7.53 2.43
C VAL A 142 3.68 8.36 2.84
N LEU A 143 4.34 8.03 3.96
CA LEU A 143 5.61 8.63 4.38
C LEU A 143 6.73 8.32 3.38
N GLY A 144 6.81 7.08 2.87
CA GLY A 144 7.77 6.67 1.85
C GLY A 144 7.57 7.40 0.52
N VAL A 145 6.31 7.56 0.10
CA VAL A 145 5.95 8.33 -1.09
C VAL A 145 6.34 9.80 -0.92
N ALA A 146 6.07 10.42 0.23
CA ALA A 146 6.45 11.80 0.52
C ALA A 146 7.97 11.99 0.54
N SER A 147 8.73 11.06 1.13
CA SER A 147 10.19 11.09 1.12
C SER A 147 10.74 10.98 -0.30
N THR A 148 10.17 10.09 -1.11
CA THR A 148 10.58 9.91 -2.52
C THR A 148 10.24 11.12 -3.37
N ALA A 149 9.04 11.69 -3.23
CA ALA A 149 8.62 12.89 -3.93
C ALA A 149 9.48 14.10 -3.56
N ALA A 150 10.00 14.14 -2.33
CA ALA A 150 10.96 15.16 -1.89
C ALA A 150 12.40 14.96 -2.43
N GLY A 151 12.66 13.94 -3.27
CA GLY A 151 13.99 13.66 -3.83
C GLY A 151 14.88 12.79 -2.94
N ALA A 152 14.32 12.11 -1.93
CA ALA A 152 15.09 11.35 -0.93
C ALA A 152 14.56 9.93 -0.71
N SER A 153 14.63 9.08 -1.73
CA SER A 153 14.20 7.68 -1.66
C SER A 153 15.12 6.83 -0.80
N GLY A 154 14.56 5.83 -0.11
CA GLY A 154 15.34 4.90 0.72
C GLY A 154 14.48 3.76 1.27
N LEU A 155 15.14 2.85 1.99
CA LEU A 155 14.45 1.80 2.75
C LEU A 155 14.13 2.30 4.15
N THR A 156 12.93 2.00 4.64
CA THR A 156 12.50 2.32 6.01
C THR A 156 13.39 1.57 7.00
N VAL A 157 14.08 2.30 7.88
CA VAL A 157 14.91 1.73 8.97
C VAL A 157 14.32 2.00 10.33
N ALA A 158 13.45 2.99 10.47
CA ALA A 158 12.67 3.22 11.68
C ALA A 158 11.31 3.83 11.33
N LEU A 159 10.28 3.36 12.01
CA LEU A 159 8.93 3.89 11.96
C LEU A 159 8.39 3.99 13.38
N ASN A 160 8.10 5.20 13.84
CA ASN A 160 7.55 5.46 15.16
C ASN A 160 6.13 5.96 14.99
N ILE A 161 5.18 5.26 15.60
CA ILE A 161 3.75 5.58 15.49
C ILE A 161 3.17 5.86 16.87
N ARG A 162 2.34 6.88 16.95
CA ARG A 162 1.52 7.19 18.10
C ARG A 162 0.05 7.15 17.71
N PHE A 163 -0.68 6.17 18.23
CA PHE A 163 -2.12 6.07 18.09
C PHE A 163 -2.78 7.04 19.08
N ARG A 164 -3.61 7.94 18.57
CA ARG A 164 -4.33 8.97 19.35
C ARG A 164 -5.75 8.55 19.66
N ALA A 165 -6.38 7.84 18.72
CA ALA A 165 -7.72 7.29 18.84
C ALA A 165 -7.84 5.98 18.05
N GLY A 166 -8.92 5.23 18.27
CA GLY A 166 -9.23 4.06 17.44
C GLY A 166 -9.65 4.49 16.04
N THR A 167 -8.93 4.02 15.02
CA THR A 167 -9.25 4.32 13.61
C THR A 167 -10.54 3.61 13.20
N PRO A 168 -11.61 4.32 12.81
CA PRO A 168 -12.89 3.68 12.45
C PRO A 168 -12.80 2.95 11.11
N LEU A 169 -13.66 1.91 10.94
CA LEU A 169 -13.86 1.19 9.68
C LEU A 169 -15.02 1.78 8.89
N GLY A 170 -15.03 1.59 7.56
CA GLY A 170 -16.13 1.94 6.67
C GLY A 170 -16.33 3.45 6.46
N VAL A 171 -15.41 4.28 6.89
CA VAL A 171 -15.49 5.74 6.77
C VAL A 171 -14.27 6.30 6.04
N PRO A 172 -14.38 7.49 5.41
CA PRO A 172 -13.24 8.15 4.78
C PRO A 172 -12.14 8.49 5.80
N LEU A 173 -10.91 8.14 5.44
CA LEU A 173 -9.69 8.51 6.15
C LEU A 173 -8.81 9.33 5.21
N THR A 174 -8.16 10.35 5.74
CA THR A 174 -7.14 11.13 5.05
C THR A 174 -5.79 10.85 5.71
N VAL A 175 -4.79 10.51 4.89
CA VAL A 175 -3.41 10.30 5.33
C VAL A 175 -2.56 11.39 4.70
N THR A 176 -1.93 12.22 5.51
CA THR A 176 -0.99 13.25 5.02
C THR A 176 0.41 12.92 5.49
N ALA A 177 1.39 13.16 4.64
CA ALA A 177 2.79 12.99 4.98
C ALA A 177 3.67 14.03 4.30
N ARG A 178 4.79 14.38 4.94
CA ARG A 178 5.76 15.33 4.43
C ARG A 178 7.18 14.87 4.69
N GLY A 179 8.06 15.00 3.69
CA GLY A 179 9.50 14.91 3.88
C GLY A 179 9.97 16.08 4.76
N THR A 180 10.72 15.79 5.83
CA THR A 180 11.12 16.80 6.84
C THR A 180 12.61 17.14 6.83
N GLY A 181 13.43 16.37 6.11
CA GLY A 181 14.86 16.67 5.97
C GLY A 181 15.68 15.49 5.50
N VAL A 182 16.95 15.78 5.24
CA VAL A 182 17.98 14.78 4.91
C VAL A 182 19.24 15.04 5.73
N ASP A 183 19.95 13.97 6.11
CA ASP A 183 21.25 13.99 6.77
C ASP A 183 22.11 12.86 6.20
N GLY A 184 23.05 13.18 5.34
CA GLY A 184 23.87 12.23 4.61
C GLY A 184 22.99 11.26 3.79
N ARG A 185 23.03 9.96 4.16
CA ARG A 185 22.22 8.93 3.50
C ARG A 185 20.83 8.76 4.12
N LYS A 186 20.53 9.47 5.20
CA LYS A 186 19.24 9.38 5.89
C LYS A 186 18.29 10.45 5.37
N SER A 187 17.02 10.09 5.24
CA SER A 187 15.91 11.02 5.06
C SER A 187 14.86 10.78 6.13
N PHE A 188 14.10 11.83 6.39
CA PHE A 188 13.11 11.86 7.47
C PHE A 188 11.77 12.31 6.89
N ALA A 189 10.70 11.72 7.41
CA ALA A 189 9.35 12.12 7.09
C ALA A 189 8.46 12.09 8.33
N SER A 190 7.41 12.89 8.34
CA SER A 190 6.35 12.87 9.35
C SER A 190 5.00 12.90 8.67
N GLY A 191 3.97 12.35 9.33
CA GLY A 191 2.63 12.29 8.79
C GLY A 191 1.60 11.87 9.81
N GLU A 192 0.34 11.92 9.40
CA GLU A 192 -0.78 11.58 10.26
C GLU A 192 -1.93 10.95 9.47
N VAL A 193 -2.79 10.24 10.19
CA VAL A 193 -4.08 9.75 9.69
C VAL A 193 -5.18 10.52 10.40
N ARG A 194 -6.14 11.02 9.63
CA ARG A 194 -7.32 11.72 10.11
C ARG A 194 -8.61 11.02 9.72
N HIS A 195 -9.58 11.11 10.59
CA HIS A 195 -11.00 10.94 10.30
C HIS A 195 -11.67 12.26 10.64
N ASP A 196 -12.21 12.94 9.64
CA ASP A 196 -12.67 14.33 9.73
C ASP A 196 -11.56 15.22 10.35
N ASP A 197 -11.90 15.98 11.40
CA ASP A 197 -10.96 16.85 12.10
C ASP A 197 -10.14 16.13 13.20
N ILE A 198 -10.31 14.82 13.37
CA ILE A 198 -9.68 14.05 14.45
C ILE A 198 -8.43 13.36 13.92
N VAL A 199 -7.26 13.65 14.48
CA VAL A 199 -6.05 12.86 14.27
C VAL A 199 -6.19 11.54 15.03
N VAL A 200 -6.22 10.41 14.30
CA VAL A 200 -6.31 9.06 14.88
C VAL A 200 -4.95 8.43 15.08
N ALA A 201 -3.96 8.75 14.23
CA ALA A 201 -2.58 8.32 14.40
C ALA A 201 -1.62 9.33 13.80
N GLU A 202 -0.40 9.39 14.33
CA GLU A 202 0.73 10.18 13.82
C GLU A 202 1.98 9.30 13.74
N ALA A 203 2.87 9.61 12.80
CA ALA A 203 4.11 8.86 12.65
C ALA A 203 5.28 9.74 12.22
N THR A 204 6.48 9.24 12.55
CA THR A 204 7.75 9.70 11.97
C THR A 204 8.50 8.49 11.43
N ALA A 205 9.17 8.67 10.30
CA ALA A 205 9.98 7.63 9.68
C ALA A 205 11.40 8.11 9.39
N VAL A 206 12.32 7.16 9.40
CA VAL A 206 13.71 7.35 8.93
C VAL A 206 13.96 6.34 7.82
N TYR A 207 14.45 6.85 6.70
CA TYR A 207 14.85 6.05 5.54
C TYR A 207 16.36 6.12 5.36
N VAL A 208 16.93 5.11 4.73
CA VAL A 208 18.35 5.09 4.33
C VAL A 208 18.44 4.80 2.83
N SER A 209 19.07 5.71 2.09
CA SER A 209 19.34 5.50 0.67
C SER A 209 20.24 4.30 0.46
N VAL A 210 19.86 3.41 -0.46
CA VAL A 210 20.65 2.24 -0.87
C VAL A 210 21.65 2.57 -1.99
N HIS A 211 21.54 3.76 -2.58
CA HIS A 211 22.49 4.27 -3.57
C HIS A 211 23.56 5.13 -2.88
N LYS A 212 24.81 4.99 -3.35
CA LYS A 212 25.93 5.84 -2.93
C LYS A 212 25.97 7.08 -3.79
#